data_cfbaa343568c9ec3d5fafab450626b4a
#
_entry.id   cfbaa343568c9ec3d5fafab450626b4a
#
_cell.length_a   1.000
_cell.length_b   1.000
_cell.length_c   1.000
_cell.angle_alpha   90.00
_cell.angle_beta   90.00
_cell.angle_gamma   90.00
#
_symmetry.space_group_name_H-M   'P 1'
#
loop_
_entity.id
_entity.type
_entity.pdbx_description
1 polymer ?
#
loop_
_entity_poly.entity_id
_entity_poly.type
_entity_poly.pdbx_seq_one_letter_code
_entity_poly.pdbx_strand_id
1 'polypeptide(L)'
;MSRKWCYWIKNADRHTEEELRELLPGLEFLQATSELSGIQAITEEKEMYDSREKALLDYESNLIDARQEGRQEGRQEGRQEGELIGMEIGRIQLLQELLELPLQNREELAAMPSEEIVGLRKTLQSKLRDRNV
;
A
#
# COMPACT_ATOMS: atom_id res chain seq x y z
N MET A 1 -20.38 -49.99 -24.09
CA MET A 1 -20.91 -48.82 -23.39
C MET A 1 -22.28 -48.45 -23.98
N SER A 2 -23.29 -48.25 -23.14
CA SER A 2 -24.63 -47.86 -23.58
C SER A 2 -24.62 -46.47 -24.21
N ARG A 3 -25.44 -46.23 -25.26
CA ARG A 3 -25.61 -44.90 -25.86
C ARG A 3 -26.02 -43.84 -24.82
N LYS A 4 -26.76 -44.24 -23.80
CA LYS A 4 -27.21 -43.38 -22.72
C LYS A 4 -26.05 -42.85 -21.87
N TRP A 5 -25.05 -43.70 -21.53
CA TRP A 5 -23.85 -43.27 -20.82
C TRP A 5 -23.00 -42.33 -21.66
N CYS A 6 -22.85 -42.58 -22.96
CA CYS A 6 -22.14 -41.67 -23.84
C CYS A 6 -22.80 -40.29 -23.88
N TYR A 7 -24.13 -40.25 -23.89
CA TYR A 7 -24.88 -39.02 -23.85
C TYR A 7 -24.67 -38.29 -22.51
N TRP A 8 -24.76 -39.00 -21.37
CA TRP A 8 -24.56 -38.43 -20.05
C TRP A 8 -23.15 -37.82 -19.91
N ILE A 9 -22.11 -38.54 -20.29
CA ILE A 9 -20.71 -38.08 -20.21
C ILE A 9 -20.48 -36.80 -21.02
N LYS A 10 -21.12 -36.71 -22.20
CA LYS A 10 -20.95 -35.54 -23.08
C LYS A 10 -21.77 -34.32 -22.68
N ASN A 11 -22.84 -34.49 -21.96
CA ASN A 11 -23.84 -33.44 -21.76
C ASN A 11 -24.16 -33.17 -20.28
N ALA A 12 -23.59 -33.88 -19.33
CA ALA A 12 -23.89 -33.72 -17.93
C ALA A 12 -23.55 -32.31 -17.39
N ASP A 13 -22.61 -31.63 -17.99
CA ASP A 13 -22.21 -30.26 -17.69
C ASP A 13 -23.12 -29.19 -18.32
N ARG A 14 -23.93 -29.58 -19.31
CA ARG A 14 -24.80 -28.66 -20.09
C ARG A 14 -26.24 -28.63 -19.63
N HIS A 15 -26.64 -29.65 -18.86
CA HIS A 15 -28.01 -29.80 -18.37
C HIS A 15 -28.07 -29.63 -16.85
N THR A 16 -29.20 -29.12 -16.38
CA THR A 16 -29.48 -29.11 -14.95
C THR A 16 -29.77 -30.55 -14.46
N GLU A 17 -29.68 -30.75 -13.15
CA GLU A 17 -29.97 -32.03 -12.51
C GLU A 17 -31.39 -32.51 -12.84
N GLU A 18 -32.37 -31.57 -12.86
CA GLU A 18 -33.77 -31.87 -13.20
C GLU A 18 -33.94 -32.30 -14.64
N GLU A 19 -33.29 -31.62 -15.58
CA GLU A 19 -33.30 -31.99 -17.00
C GLU A 19 -32.69 -33.38 -17.25
N LEU A 20 -31.60 -33.72 -16.56
CA LEU A 20 -30.96 -35.03 -16.64
C LEU A 20 -31.84 -36.14 -16.07
N ARG A 21 -32.60 -35.87 -15.00
CA ARG A 21 -33.58 -36.81 -14.45
C ARG A 21 -34.68 -37.14 -15.42
N GLU A 22 -35.19 -36.15 -16.17
CA GLU A 22 -36.22 -36.33 -17.17
C GLU A 22 -35.70 -37.10 -18.40
N LEU A 23 -34.49 -36.78 -18.88
CA LEU A 23 -33.90 -37.39 -20.07
C LEU A 23 -33.40 -38.80 -19.83
N LEU A 24 -32.90 -39.08 -18.63
CA LEU A 24 -32.28 -40.37 -18.26
C LEU A 24 -32.79 -40.83 -16.87
N PRO A 25 -34.01 -41.39 -16.82
CA PRO A 25 -34.67 -41.73 -15.55
C PRO A 25 -34.14 -43.00 -14.86
N GLY A 26 -33.04 -43.60 -15.32
CA GLY A 26 -32.45 -44.78 -14.72
C GLY A 26 -31.78 -44.45 -13.38
N LEU A 27 -31.86 -45.36 -12.41
CA LEU A 27 -31.31 -45.15 -11.04
C LEU A 27 -29.79 -44.87 -11.07
N GLU A 28 -29.06 -45.56 -11.94
CA GLU A 28 -27.62 -45.34 -12.13
C GLU A 28 -27.27 -43.94 -12.60
N PHE A 29 -28.12 -43.33 -13.47
CA PHE A 29 -27.90 -41.95 -13.92
C PHE A 29 -28.25 -40.91 -12.84
N LEU A 30 -29.27 -41.20 -12.03
CA LEU A 30 -29.65 -40.35 -10.90
C LEU A 30 -28.53 -40.32 -9.85
N GLN A 31 -27.93 -41.46 -9.56
CA GLN A 31 -26.80 -41.53 -8.63
C GLN A 31 -25.58 -40.80 -9.18
N ALA A 32 -25.21 -41.05 -10.45
CA ALA A 32 -24.08 -40.37 -11.09
C ALA A 32 -24.25 -38.84 -11.13
N THR A 33 -25.45 -38.37 -11.42
CA THR A 33 -25.77 -36.93 -11.45
C THR A 33 -25.67 -36.31 -10.06
N SER A 34 -26.18 -37.01 -9.05
CA SER A 34 -26.07 -36.54 -7.64
C SER A 34 -24.63 -36.45 -7.19
N GLU A 35 -23.80 -37.45 -7.49
CA GLU A 35 -22.36 -37.44 -7.15
C GLU A 35 -21.62 -36.35 -7.89
N LEU A 36 -21.90 -36.09 -9.16
CA LEU A 36 -21.32 -35.00 -9.93
C LEU A 36 -21.67 -33.66 -9.35
N SER A 37 -22.92 -33.43 -8.97
CA SER A 37 -23.36 -32.19 -8.31
C SER A 37 -22.65 -31.97 -6.99
N GLY A 38 -22.43 -33.02 -6.21
CA GLY A 38 -21.65 -32.97 -4.96
C GLY A 38 -20.19 -32.57 -5.18
N ILE A 39 -19.55 -33.15 -6.19
CA ILE A 39 -18.15 -32.81 -6.55
C ILE A 39 -18.05 -31.37 -7.04
N GLN A 40 -18.98 -30.89 -7.86
CA GLN A 40 -19.02 -29.52 -8.34
C GLN A 40 -19.18 -28.52 -7.18
N ALA A 41 -20.08 -28.80 -6.23
CA ALA A 41 -20.28 -27.96 -5.06
C ALA A 41 -19.02 -27.84 -4.19
N ILE A 42 -18.28 -28.96 -3.96
CA ILE A 42 -17.03 -28.98 -3.23
C ILE A 42 -15.94 -28.17 -3.97
N THR A 43 -15.88 -28.30 -5.30
CA THR A 43 -14.91 -27.57 -6.12
C THR A 43 -15.17 -26.07 -6.08
N GLU A 44 -16.43 -25.63 -6.21
CA GLU A 44 -16.82 -24.23 -6.12
C GLU A 44 -16.50 -23.64 -4.74
N GLU A 45 -16.77 -24.38 -3.66
CA GLU A 45 -16.45 -23.96 -2.31
C GLU A 45 -14.93 -23.79 -2.12
N LYS A 46 -14.13 -24.72 -2.64
CA LYS A 46 -12.67 -24.64 -2.62
C LYS A 46 -12.14 -23.43 -3.40
N GLU A 47 -12.63 -23.20 -4.60
CA GLU A 47 -12.25 -22.03 -5.40
C GLU A 47 -12.59 -20.72 -4.70
N MET A 48 -13.74 -20.67 -4.02
CA MET A 48 -14.17 -19.51 -3.25
C MET A 48 -13.25 -19.28 -2.03
N TYR A 49 -12.82 -20.35 -1.36
CA TYR A 49 -11.87 -20.29 -0.26
C TYR A 49 -10.49 -19.80 -0.72
N ASP A 50 -9.97 -20.38 -1.80
CA ASP A 50 -8.67 -20.02 -2.39
C ASP A 50 -8.66 -18.54 -2.84
N SER A 51 -9.77 -18.06 -3.41
CA SER A 51 -9.92 -16.65 -3.81
C SER A 51 -9.91 -15.70 -2.61
N ARG A 52 -10.53 -16.07 -1.50
CA ARG A 52 -10.53 -15.27 -0.27
C ARG A 52 -9.14 -15.24 0.37
N GLU A 53 -8.47 -16.38 0.42
CA GLU A 53 -7.11 -16.47 0.95
C GLU A 53 -6.14 -15.62 0.13
N LYS A 54 -6.23 -15.68 -1.20
CA LYS A 54 -5.44 -14.84 -2.10
C LYS A 54 -5.71 -13.35 -1.87
N ALA A 55 -6.97 -12.95 -1.77
CA ALA A 55 -7.33 -11.56 -1.52
C ALA A 55 -6.76 -11.04 -0.18
N LEU A 56 -6.74 -11.89 0.85
CA LEU A 56 -6.16 -11.54 2.15
C LEU A 56 -4.64 -11.35 2.06
N LEU A 57 -3.94 -12.27 1.38
CA LEU A 57 -2.49 -12.18 1.16
C LEU A 57 -2.11 -10.95 0.34
N ASP A 58 -2.88 -10.64 -0.71
CA ASP A 58 -2.69 -9.45 -1.53
C ASP A 58 -2.90 -8.17 -0.69
N TYR A 59 -3.91 -8.15 0.18
CA TYR A 59 -4.15 -7.03 1.09
C TYR A 59 -2.99 -6.83 2.08
N GLU A 60 -2.50 -7.90 2.69
CA GLU A 60 -1.35 -7.84 3.61
C GLU A 60 -0.08 -7.35 2.91
N SER A 61 0.18 -7.85 1.69
CA SER A 61 1.31 -7.42 0.88
C SER A 61 1.23 -5.93 0.55
N ASN A 62 0.08 -5.47 0.06
CA ASN A 62 -0.13 -4.06 -0.24
C ASN A 62 0.05 -3.15 1.00
N LEU A 63 -0.36 -3.62 2.18
CA LEU A 63 -0.17 -2.88 3.43
C LEU A 63 1.31 -2.76 3.82
N ILE A 64 2.09 -3.82 3.62
CA ILE A 64 3.53 -3.81 3.86
C ILE A 64 4.23 -2.84 2.90
N ASP A 65 3.89 -2.90 1.61
CA ASP A 65 4.44 -2.04 0.58
C ASP A 65 4.12 -0.56 0.87
N ALA A 66 2.87 -0.24 1.19
CA ALA A 66 2.46 1.11 1.55
C ALA A 66 3.20 1.66 2.79
N ARG A 67 3.46 0.81 3.79
CA ARG A 67 4.26 1.20 4.96
C ARG A 67 5.72 1.46 4.60
N GLN A 68 6.28 0.67 3.70
CA GLN A 68 7.67 0.84 3.25
C GLN A 68 7.82 2.11 2.43
N GLU A 69 6.91 2.38 1.51
CA GLU A 69 6.86 3.62 0.74
C GLU A 69 6.73 4.84 1.65
N GLY A 70 5.76 4.83 2.57
CA GLY A 70 5.58 5.93 3.52
C GLY A 70 6.80 6.20 4.40
N ARG A 71 7.54 5.15 4.80
CA ARG A 71 8.82 5.33 5.52
C ARG A 71 9.89 5.95 4.64
N GLN A 72 9.96 5.55 3.38
CA GLN A 72 10.95 6.08 2.44
C GLN A 72 10.66 7.54 2.11
N GLU A 73 9.40 7.88 1.85
CA GLU A 73 8.96 9.25 1.64
C GLU A 73 9.24 10.12 2.85
N GLY A 74 8.85 9.68 4.06
CA GLY A 74 9.11 10.42 5.29
C GLY A 74 10.59 10.63 5.59
N ARG A 75 11.47 9.67 5.24
CA ARG A 75 12.92 9.86 5.35
C ARG A 75 13.44 10.88 4.34
N GLN A 76 12.91 10.87 3.13
CA GLN A 76 13.33 11.81 2.09
C GLN A 76 12.87 13.23 2.41
N GLU A 77 11.63 13.40 2.86
CA GLU A 77 11.10 14.68 3.32
C GLU A 77 11.89 15.22 4.52
N GLY A 78 12.08 14.40 5.54
CA GLY A 78 12.86 14.78 6.74
C GLY A 78 14.31 15.14 6.42
N ARG A 79 14.91 14.49 5.43
CA ARG A 79 16.26 14.85 4.97
C ARG A 79 16.25 16.21 4.27
N GLN A 80 15.30 16.47 3.38
CA GLN A 80 15.18 17.76 2.69
C GLN A 80 14.92 18.90 3.66
N GLU A 81 14.00 18.71 4.62
CA GLU A 81 13.75 19.69 5.67
C GLU A 81 14.99 19.94 6.53
N GLY A 82 15.70 18.89 6.92
CA GLY A 82 16.94 18.97 7.68
C GLY A 82 18.04 19.73 6.94
N GLU A 83 18.17 19.51 5.63
CA GLU A 83 19.13 20.24 4.78
C GLU A 83 18.79 21.74 4.70
N LEU A 84 17.52 22.09 4.53
CA LEU A 84 17.07 23.48 4.49
C LEU A 84 17.29 24.19 5.83
N ILE A 85 16.91 23.56 6.93
CA ILE A 85 17.15 24.09 8.28
C ILE A 85 18.65 24.23 8.54
N GLY A 86 19.45 23.24 8.18
CA GLY A 86 20.89 23.29 8.30
C GLY A 86 21.54 24.45 7.53
N MET A 87 21.04 24.73 6.30
CA MET A 87 21.48 25.88 5.53
C MET A 87 21.12 27.21 6.21
N GLU A 88 19.91 27.32 6.73
CA GLU A 88 19.49 28.55 7.44
C GLU A 88 20.32 28.77 8.72
N ILE A 89 20.57 27.73 9.49
CA ILE A 89 21.43 27.78 10.68
C ILE A 89 22.86 28.23 10.30
N GLY A 90 23.41 27.64 9.24
CA GLY A 90 24.75 28.05 8.76
C GLY A 90 24.80 29.52 8.35
N ARG A 91 23.77 30.01 7.68
CA ARG A 91 23.65 31.45 7.32
C ARG A 91 23.56 32.36 8.57
N ILE A 92 22.78 31.95 9.57
CA ILE A 92 22.67 32.69 10.84
C ILE A 92 24.03 32.78 11.53
N GLN A 93 24.74 31.66 11.68
CA GLN A 93 26.06 31.63 12.30
C GLN A 93 27.06 32.52 11.55
N LEU A 94 27.07 32.47 10.24
CA LEU A 94 27.90 33.33 9.40
C LEU A 94 27.55 34.82 9.57
N LEU A 95 26.27 35.18 9.62
CA LEU A 95 25.83 36.54 9.87
C LEU A 95 26.17 37.03 11.26
N GLN A 96 26.08 36.19 12.27
CA GLN A 96 26.51 36.50 13.63
C GLN A 96 28.02 36.76 13.71
N GLU A 97 28.80 35.97 13.01
CA GLU A 97 30.26 36.16 12.91
C GLU A 97 30.63 37.49 12.24
N LEU A 98 30.00 37.78 11.08
CA LEU A 98 30.20 39.03 10.34
C LEU A 98 29.77 40.28 11.13
N LEU A 99 28.74 40.15 11.95
CA LEU A 99 28.23 41.22 12.80
C LEU A 99 28.96 41.31 14.17
N GLU A 100 29.93 40.44 14.39
CA GLU A 100 30.67 40.34 15.69
C GLU A 100 29.74 40.08 16.89
N LEU A 101 28.65 39.34 16.64
CA LEU A 101 27.69 38.91 17.64
C LEU A 101 28.11 37.55 18.24
N PRO A 102 27.66 37.25 19.48
CA PRO A 102 27.88 35.92 20.05
C PRO A 102 27.28 34.82 19.15
N LEU A 103 28.09 33.81 18.84
CA LEU A 103 27.64 32.66 18.07
C LEU A 103 26.69 31.81 18.90
N GLN A 104 25.51 31.60 18.41
CA GLN A 104 24.55 30.63 18.98
C GLN A 104 24.94 29.21 18.59
N ASN A 105 24.75 28.29 19.52
CA ASN A 105 25.00 26.88 19.25
C ASN A 105 24.00 26.33 18.20
N ARG A 106 24.50 25.45 17.36
CA ARG A 106 23.69 24.78 16.32
C ARG A 106 22.49 24.07 16.93
N GLU A 107 22.65 23.43 18.09
CA GLU A 107 21.58 22.73 18.79
C GLU A 107 20.48 23.67 19.28
N GLU A 108 20.84 24.82 19.77
CA GLU A 108 19.90 25.86 20.21
C GLU A 108 19.08 26.40 19.03
N LEU A 109 19.77 26.67 17.92
CA LEU A 109 19.09 27.11 16.68
C LEU A 109 18.19 26.03 16.09
N ALA A 110 18.62 24.79 16.10
CA ALA A 110 17.81 23.65 15.59
C ALA A 110 16.57 23.38 16.45
N ALA A 111 16.58 23.74 17.72
CA ALA A 111 15.42 23.63 18.62
C ALA A 111 14.34 24.71 18.38
N MET A 112 14.68 25.77 17.66
CA MET A 112 13.73 26.84 17.33
C MET A 112 12.78 26.42 16.22
N PRO A 113 11.52 26.93 16.23
CA PRO A 113 10.62 26.74 15.10
C PRO A 113 11.20 27.29 13.80
N SER A 114 10.91 26.65 12.67
CA SER A 114 11.44 27.04 11.34
C SER A 114 11.15 28.50 10.99
N GLU A 115 9.99 29.00 11.38
CA GLU A 115 9.59 30.40 11.16
C GLU A 115 10.48 31.39 11.93
N GLU A 116 10.83 31.06 13.17
CA GLU A 116 11.75 31.88 14.00
C GLU A 116 13.17 31.89 13.45
N ILE A 117 13.64 30.73 12.95
CA ILE A 117 14.96 30.62 12.29
C ILE A 117 15.04 31.53 11.08
N VAL A 118 14.03 31.48 10.21
CA VAL A 118 13.95 32.35 9.01
C VAL A 118 13.84 33.82 9.43
N GLY A 119 13.03 34.15 10.43
CA GLY A 119 12.89 35.49 10.95
C GLY A 119 14.20 36.06 11.53
N LEU A 120 14.93 35.27 12.31
CA LEU A 120 16.24 35.64 12.85
C LEU A 120 17.25 35.90 11.74
N ARG A 121 17.32 35.01 10.73
CA ARG A 121 18.19 35.22 9.56
C ARG A 121 17.89 36.53 8.84
N LYS A 122 16.61 36.81 8.56
CA LYS A 122 16.19 38.07 7.90
C LYS A 122 16.60 39.31 8.74
N THR A 123 16.40 39.25 10.03
CA THR A 123 16.78 40.34 10.96
C THR A 123 18.28 40.59 10.96
N LEU A 124 19.09 39.54 11.05
CA LEU A 124 20.55 39.65 10.99
C LEU A 124 21.06 40.15 9.62
N GLN A 125 20.42 39.68 8.55
CA GLN A 125 20.74 40.13 7.19
C GLN A 125 20.43 41.62 6.99
N SER A 126 19.33 42.11 7.54
CA SER A 126 18.97 43.52 7.56
C SER A 126 20.00 44.38 8.34
N LYS A 127 20.40 43.93 9.54
CA LYS A 127 21.45 44.60 10.34
C LYS A 127 22.79 44.69 9.61
N LEU A 128 23.17 43.62 8.88
CA LEU A 128 24.40 43.62 8.07
C LEU A 128 24.32 44.65 6.94
N ARG A 129 23.14 44.70 6.25
CA ARG A 129 22.92 45.68 5.21
C ARG A 129 23.00 47.13 5.70
N ASP A 130 22.38 47.40 6.85
CA ASP A 130 22.37 48.75 7.43
C ASP A 130 23.76 49.16 7.90
N ARG A 131 24.61 48.22 8.32
CA ARG A 131 26.02 48.49 8.71
C ARG A 131 26.89 48.86 7.50
N ASN A 132 26.58 48.36 6.33
CA ASN A 132 27.34 48.57 5.08
C ASN A 132 26.89 49.85 4.31
N VAL A 133 25.87 50.49 4.79
CA VAL A 133 25.42 51.79 4.28
C VAL A 133 25.98 52.90 5.17
#